data_62604506eef7edaea061619860c551b8
#
_entry.id   62604506eef7edaea061619860c551b8
#
_cell.length_a   1.000
_cell.length_b   1.000
_cell.length_c   1.000
_cell.angle_alpha   90.00
_cell.angle_beta   90.00
_cell.angle_gamma   90.00
#
_symmetry.space_group_name_H-M   'P 1'
#
loop_
_entity.id
_entity.type
_entity.pdbx_description
1 polymer ?
#
loop_
_entity_poly.entity_id
_entity_poly.type
_entity_poly.pdbx_seq_one_letter_code
_entity_poly.pdbx_strand_id
1 'polypeptide(L)'
;MASYYYLVATLPTLRLDGPLSFSTETFLTLCKTQVSERHYHLLCKALSGEKASHPFLKAYQHFETMVNKELVEQRSRKLSLSDPAYRNDADKEGRISDTVRQALAQENVLEAELLLLTLHWKFLDELATLHTFDIEALLSFALKLKLLQRKSLFTREEGNAEFKRLFSNIQTEIANN
;
A
#
# COMPACT_ATOMS: atom_id res chain seq x y z
N MET A 1 21.04 -19.69 -0.53
CA MET A 1 19.79 -18.96 -0.79
C MET A 1 18.79 -19.93 -1.41
N ALA A 2 17.55 -19.98 -0.92
CA ALA A 2 16.51 -20.79 -1.57
C ALA A 2 16.08 -20.07 -2.85
N SER A 3 16.13 -20.76 -3.98
CA SER A 3 15.67 -20.21 -5.26
C SER A 3 14.24 -20.68 -5.52
N TYR A 4 13.36 -19.73 -5.83
CA TYR A 4 11.92 -19.97 -6.11
C TYR A 4 11.61 -19.80 -7.60
N TYR A 5 12.54 -20.18 -8.48
CA TYR A 5 12.45 -20.00 -9.93
C TYR A 5 11.08 -20.46 -10.50
N TYR A 6 10.68 -21.69 -10.20
CA TYR A 6 9.44 -22.24 -10.74
C TYR A 6 8.20 -21.48 -10.25
N LEU A 7 8.16 -21.16 -8.96
CA LEU A 7 7.05 -20.39 -8.40
C LEU A 7 6.96 -19.02 -9.04
N VAL A 8 8.05 -18.27 -9.08
CA VAL A 8 8.08 -16.91 -9.68
C VAL A 8 7.69 -16.95 -11.16
N ALA A 9 8.16 -17.96 -11.92
CA ALA A 9 7.82 -18.12 -13.33
C ALA A 9 6.33 -18.40 -13.58
N THR A 10 5.59 -18.93 -12.60
CA THR A 10 4.14 -19.17 -12.70
C THR A 10 3.28 -17.98 -12.27
N LEU A 11 3.87 -16.99 -11.60
CA LEU A 11 3.15 -15.81 -11.15
C LEU A 11 2.83 -14.87 -12.33
N PRO A 12 1.63 -14.27 -12.36
CA PRO A 12 1.29 -13.31 -13.40
C PRO A 12 2.09 -12.00 -13.20
N THR A 13 2.33 -11.30 -14.30
CA THR A 13 2.92 -9.95 -14.22
C THR A 13 1.88 -8.99 -13.64
N LEU A 14 2.19 -8.39 -12.49
CA LEU A 14 1.35 -7.37 -11.89
C LEU A 14 1.60 -6.01 -12.54
N ARG A 15 0.53 -5.25 -12.79
CA ARG A 15 0.58 -3.90 -13.32
C ARG A 15 -0.34 -3.00 -12.49
N LEU A 16 0.16 -1.84 -12.10
CA LEU A 16 -0.63 -0.90 -11.30
C LEU A 16 -1.85 -0.35 -12.06
N ASP A 17 -1.75 -0.20 -13.38
CA ASP A 17 -2.83 0.25 -14.27
C ASP A 17 -3.77 -0.88 -14.70
N GLY A 18 -3.42 -2.14 -14.40
CA GLY A 18 -4.20 -3.32 -14.77
C GLY A 18 -5.32 -3.67 -13.77
N PRO A 19 -6.19 -4.62 -14.17
CA PRO A 19 -7.19 -5.18 -13.26
C PRO A 19 -6.54 -6.11 -12.23
N LEU A 20 -7.20 -6.28 -11.09
CA LEU A 20 -6.82 -7.30 -10.11
C LEU A 20 -7.33 -8.67 -10.61
N SER A 21 -6.47 -9.41 -11.30
CA SER A 21 -6.79 -10.74 -11.85
C SER A 21 -6.30 -11.91 -11.00
N PHE A 22 -5.60 -11.62 -9.89
CA PHE A 22 -4.95 -12.62 -9.05
C PHE A 22 -5.15 -12.28 -7.57
N SER A 23 -5.69 -13.22 -6.78
CA SER A 23 -6.02 -12.94 -5.37
C SER A 23 -4.84 -13.26 -4.43
N THR A 24 -4.83 -12.60 -3.27
CA THR A 24 -3.86 -12.93 -2.20
C THR A 24 -4.02 -14.35 -1.67
N GLU A 25 -5.23 -14.89 -1.65
CA GLU A 25 -5.52 -16.27 -1.23
C GLU A 25 -4.93 -17.29 -2.21
N THR A 26 -5.12 -17.05 -3.52
CA THR A 26 -4.49 -17.88 -4.57
C THR A 26 -2.98 -17.84 -4.46
N PHE A 27 -2.39 -16.65 -4.25
CA PHE A 27 -0.96 -16.49 -4.04
C PHE A 27 -0.46 -17.30 -2.84
N LEU A 28 -1.10 -17.16 -1.68
CA LEU A 28 -0.71 -17.89 -0.48
C LEU A 28 -0.86 -19.41 -0.63
N THR A 29 -1.90 -19.86 -1.34
CA THR A 29 -2.11 -21.29 -1.63
C THR A 29 -0.96 -21.86 -2.47
N LEU A 30 -0.54 -21.13 -3.51
CA LEU A 30 0.63 -21.52 -4.32
C LEU A 30 1.92 -21.52 -3.51
N CYS A 31 2.12 -20.50 -2.68
CA CYS A 31 3.32 -20.40 -1.84
C CYS A 31 3.40 -21.51 -0.80
N LYS A 32 2.28 -21.92 -0.21
CA LYS A 32 2.25 -22.91 0.88
C LYS A 32 2.92 -24.24 0.52
N THR A 33 2.84 -24.65 -0.75
CA THR A 33 3.41 -25.92 -1.21
C THR A 33 4.83 -25.79 -1.79
N GLN A 34 5.29 -24.59 -2.07
CA GLN A 34 6.53 -24.37 -2.83
C GLN A 34 7.61 -23.57 -2.07
N VAL A 35 7.24 -22.92 -0.97
CA VAL A 35 8.20 -22.19 -0.14
C VAL A 35 8.40 -22.86 1.22
N SER A 36 9.52 -22.57 1.88
CA SER A 36 9.76 -23.03 3.24
C SER A 36 8.75 -22.41 4.21
N GLU A 37 8.42 -23.12 5.29
CA GLU A 37 7.49 -22.65 6.32
C GLU A 37 7.88 -21.27 6.86
N ARG A 38 9.17 -21.05 7.13
CA ARG A 38 9.70 -19.75 7.57
C ARG A 38 9.38 -18.63 6.57
N HIS A 39 9.57 -18.86 5.27
CA HIS A 39 9.31 -17.88 4.22
C HIS A 39 7.80 -17.70 3.99
N TYR A 40 7.02 -18.76 4.13
CA TYR A 40 5.56 -18.65 4.09
C TYR A 40 5.02 -17.74 5.20
N HIS A 41 5.52 -17.89 6.43
CA HIS A 41 5.17 -16.99 7.54
C HIS A 41 5.58 -15.53 7.27
N LEU A 42 6.72 -15.30 6.60
CA LEU A 42 7.10 -13.94 6.20
C LEU A 42 6.13 -13.33 5.18
N LEU A 43 5.66 -14.12 4.21
CA LEU A 43 4.65 -13.67 3.23
C LEU A 43 3.31 -13.36 3.90
N CYS A 44 2.86 -14.18 4.84
CA CYS A 44 1.67 -13.89 5.65
C CYS A 44 1.81 -12.57 6.42
N LYS A 45 2.95 -12.34 7.09
CA LYS A 45 3.21 -11.07 7.80
C LYS A 45 3.26 -9.87 6.86
N ALA A 46 3.82 -10.00 5.66
CA ALA A 46 3.82 -8.93 4.67
C ALA A 46 2.38 -8.52 4.28
N LEU A 47 1.51 -9.50 4.07
CA LEU A 47 0.12 -9.28 3.69
C LEU A 47 -0.74 -8.74 4.85
N SER A 48 -0.55 -9.26 6.09
CA SER A 48 -1.24 -8.75 7.28
C SER A 48 -0.77 -7.35 7.70
N GLY A 49 0.44 -6.95 7.31
CA GLY A 49 1.05 -5.69 7.73
C GLY A 49 1.71 -5.77 9.11
N GLU A 50 1.93 -6.98 9.63
CA GLU A 50 2.62 -7.19 10.88
C GLU A 50 4.11 -6.83 10.78
N LYS A 51 4.67 -6.41 11.92
CA LYS A 51 6.11 -6.14 12.00
C LYS A 51 6.90 -7.43 11.80
N ALA A 52 7.89 -7.38 10.93
CA ALA A 52 8.79 -8.49 10.66
C ALA A 52 10.25 -8.05 10.75
N SER A 53 11.13 -8.99 11.12
CA SER A 53 12.56 -8.72 11.25
C SER A 53 13.33 -8.78 9.93
N HIS A 54 12.69 -9.20 8.84
CA HIS A 54 13.33 -9.33 7.53
C HIS A 54 13.76 -7.96 6.97
N PRO A 55 15.00 -7.79 6.45
CA PRO A 55 15.50 -6.49 5.99
C PRO A 55 14.61 -5.81 4.96
N PHE A 56 14.13 -6.56 3.96
CA PHE A 56 13.23 -6.06 2.92
C PHE A 56 11.94 -5.47 3.50
N LEU A 57 11.29 -6.20 4.44
CA LEU A 57 10.07 -5.74 5.10
C LEU A 57 10.32 -4.54 6.00
N LYS A 58 11.46 -4.52 6.70
CA LYS A 58 11.87 -3.35 7.52
C LYS A 58 12.05 -2.11 6.66
N ALA A 59 12.72 -2.22 5.51
CA ALA A 59 12.91 -1.12 4.58
C ALA A 59 11.56 -0.59 4.07
N TYR A 60 10.65 -1.47 3.69
CA TYR A 60 9.31 -1.07 3.24
C TYR A 60 8.49 -0.43 4.38
N GLN A 61 8.49 -1.01 5.58
CA GLN A 61 7.80 -0.45 6.75
C GLN A 61 8.37 0.91 7.18
N HIS A 62 9.68 1.10 7.05
CA HIS A 62 10.31 2.40 7.29
C HIS A 62 9.81 3.44 6.27
N PHE A 63 9.79 3.07 4.99
CA PHE A 63 9.23 3.91 3.93
C PHE A 63 7.76 4.26 4.17
N GLU A 64 6.91 3.28 4.52
CA GLU A 64 5.50 3.53 4.89
C GLU A 64 5.38 4.52 6.05
N THR A 65 6.26 4.40 7.05
CA THR A 65 6.31 5.32 8.19
C THR A 65 6.66 6.75 7.75
N MET A 66 7.65 6.90 6.85
CA MET A 66 8.04 8.20 6.30
C MET A 66 6.87 8.85 5.53
N VAL A 67 6.20 8.09 4.66
CA VAL A 67 5.04 8.57 3.89
C VAL A 67 3.90 8.99 4.83
N ASN A 68 3.58 8.17 5.83
CA ASN A 68 2.49 8.45 6.76
C ASN A 68 2.77 9.70 7.63
N LYS A 69 4.00 9.86 8.14
CA LYS A 69 4.39 11.04 8.91
C LYS A 69 4.34 12.31 8.07
N GLU A 70 4.80 12.24 6.83
CA GLU A 70 4.72 13.38 5.89
C GLU A 70 3.26 13.74 5.57
N LEU A 71 2.39 12.76 5.36
CA LEU A 71 0.96 12.96 5.18
C LEU A 71 0.32 13.66 6.39
N VAL A 72 0.65 13.21 7.60
CA VAL A 72 0.14 13.82 8.85
C VAL A 72 0.60 15.27 8.95
N GLU A 73 1.90 15.56 8.76
CA GLU A 73 2.44 16.91 8.83
C GLU A 73 1.80 17.85 7.80
N GLN A 74 1.69 17.43 6.55
CA GLN A 74 1.12 18.28 5.50
C GLN A 74 -0.38 18.50 5.66
N ARG A 75 -1.13 17.48 6.13
CA ARG A 75 -2.56 17.62 6.48
C ARG A 75 -2.76 18.58 7.66
N SER A 76 -1.95 18.47 8.71
CA SER A 76 -2.05 19.36 9.87
C SER A 76 -1.79 20.82 9.48
N ARG A 77 -0.81 21.06 8.61
CA ARG A 77 -0.55 22.40 8.07
C ARG A 77 -1.76 22.95 7.27
N LYS A 78 -2.37 22.12 6.41
CA LYS A 78 -3.56 22.50 5.64
C LYS A 78 -4.75 22.84 6.53
N LEU A 79 -4.88 22.17 7.67
CA LEU A 79 -5.93 22.40 8.66
C LEU A 79 -5.55 23.45 9.72
N SER A 80 -4.38 24.10 9.60
CA SER A 80 -3.85 25.07 10.56
C SER A 80 -3.71 24.51 11.99
N LEU A 81 -3.45 23.21 12.12
CA LEU A 81 -3.20 22.56 13.41
C LEU A 81 -1.71 22.71 13.76
N SER A 82 -1.41 23.26 14.94
CA SER A 82 -0.05 23.56 15.37
C SER A 82 0.52 22.62 16.44
N ASP A 83 -0.16 21.49 16.71
CA ASP A 83 0.29 20.52 17.70
C ASP A 83 1.65 19.91 17.29
N PRO A 84 2.67 19.93 18.18
CA PRO A 84 3.96 19.31 17.95
C PRO A 84 3.89 17.82 17.59
N ALA A 85 2.83 17.10 18.02
CA ALA A 85 2.62 15.69 17.71
C ALA A 85 2.45 15.42 16.21
N TYR A 86 2.08 16.42 15.41
CA TYR A 86 1.91 16.29 13.95
C TYR A 86 3.17 16.61 13.15
N ARG A 87 4.27 16.95 13.81
CA ARG A 87 5.54 17.21 13.11
C ARG A 87 6.16 15.92 12.60
N ASN A 88 6.69 15.96 11.39
CA ASN A 88 7.44 14.85 10.84
C ASN A 88 8.85 14.84 11.43
N ASP A 89 9.12 13.88 12.31
CA ASP A 89 10.42 13.60 12.93
C ASP A 89 11.20 12.48 12.23
N ALA A 90 10.65 11.92 11.12
CA ALA A 90 11.32 10.93 10.29
C ALA A 90 12.31 11.58 9.32
N ASP A 91 13.15 10.76 8.71
CA ASP A 91 14.01 11.19 7.62
C ASP A 91 13.17 11.80 6.49
N LYS A 92 13.61 12.97 6.00
CA LYS A 92 12.90 13.67 4.93
C LYS A 92 13.48 13.28 3.56
N GLU A 93 12.62 12.74 2.72
CA GLU A 93 12.93 12.46 1.32
C GLU A 93 12.10 13.36 0.41
N GLY A 94 12.77 14.14 -0.46
CA GLY A 94 12.11 15.10 -1.34
C GLY A 94 11.03 14.47 -2.21
N ARG A 95 11.27 13.27 -2.75
CA ARG A 95 10.29 12.52 -3.55
C ARG A 95 8.99 12.24 -2.78
N ILE A 96 9.08 11.87 -1.50
CA ILE A 96 7.92 11.63 -0.63
C ILE A 96 7.17 12.93 -0.42
N SER A 97 7.88 14.00 0.02
CA SER A 97 7.27 15.29 0.31
C SER A 97 6.58 15.91 -0.92
N ASP A 98 7.21 15.79 -2.10
CA ASP A 98 6.64 16.30 -3.35
C ASP A 98 5.40 15.51 -3.77
N THR A 99 5.44 14.18 -3.68
CA THR A 99 4.29 13.33 -4.04
C THR A 99 3.13 13.55 -3.08
N VAL A 100 3.39 13.64 -1.78
CA VAL A 100 2.36 13.92 -0.77
C VAL A 100 1.73 15.29 -1.01
N ARG A 101 2.53 16.32 -1.30
CA ARG A 101 2.02 17.66 -1.65
C ARG A 101 1.12 17.62 -2.89
N GLN A 102 1.56 16.92 -3.94
CA GLN A 102 0.76 16.77 -5.16
C GLN A 102 -0.55 16.02 -4.89
N ALA A 103 -0.51 14.94 -4.10
CA ALA A 103 -1.70 14.20 -3.72
C ALA A 103 -2.70 15.06 -2.94
N LEU A 104 -2.22 15.85 -1.97
CA LEU A 104 -3.09 16.74 -1.17
C LEU A 104 -3.61 17.96 -1.95
N ALA A 105 -3.04 18.27 -3.10
CA ALA A 105 -3.51 19.31 -4.02
C ALA A 105 -4.59 18.82 -5.01
N GLN A 106 -4.78 17.50 -5.14
CA GLN A 106 -5.82 16.93 -6.02
C GLN A 106 -7.21 17.23 -5.46
N GLU A 107 -8.12 17.62 -6.34
CA GLU A 107 -9.54 17.74 -6.03
C GLU A 107 -10.22 16.37 -5.97
N ASN A 108 -9.75 15.44 -6.80
CA ASN A 108 -10.25 14.07 -6.87
C ASN A 108 -9.47 13.17 -5.92
N VAL A 109 -10.15 12.65 -4.90
CA VAL A 109 -9.55 11.76 -3.87
C VAL A 109 -8.97 10.49 -4.50
N LEU A 110 -9.58 9.96 -5.56
CA LEU A 110 -9.07 8.78 -6.27
C LEU A 110 -7.72 9.08 -6.93
N GLU A 111 -7.57 10.23 -7.57
CA GLU A 111 -6.30 10.64 -8.17
C GLU A 111 -5.21 10.84 -7.12
N ALA A 112 -5.57 11.44 -5.98
CA ALA A 112 -4.68 11.58 -4.84
C ALA A 112 -4.17 10.20 -4.34
N GLU A 113 -5.07 9.24 -4.20
CA GLU A 113 -4.72 7.88 -3.75
C GLU A 113 -3.86 7.15 -4.80
N LEU A 114 -4.15 7.30 -6.09
CA LEU A 114 -3.34 6.70 -7.17
C LEU A 114 -1.91 7.24 -7.19
N LEU A 115 -1.70 8.52 -6.87
CA LEU A 115 -0.36 9.09 -6.72
C LEU A 115 0.42 8.40 -5.58
N LEU A 116 -0.22 8.21 -4.42
CA LEU A 116 0.39 7.53 -3.28
C LEU A 116 0.65 6.05 -3.58
N LEU A 117 -0.29 5.34 -4.19
CA LEU A 117 -0.09 3.94 -4.61
C LEU A 117 1.06 3.82 -5.61
N THR A 118 1.18 4.77 -6.54
CA THR A 118 2.29 4.82 -7.50
C THR A 118 3.64 5.02 -6.80
N LEU A 119 3.69 5.85 -5.78
CA LEU A 119 4.88 6.08 -4.97
C LEU A 119 5.33 4.78 -4.27
N HIS A 120 4.40 4.07 -3.62
CA HIS A 120 4.66 2.78 -2.98
C HIS A 120 5.10 1.72 -4.00
N TRP A 121 4.44 1.67 -5.16
CA TRP A 121 4.78 0.72 -6.22
C TRP A 121 6.21 0.90 -6.72
N LYS A 122 6.60 2.13 -7.03
CA LYS A 122 7.95 2.47 -7.48
C LYS A 122 9.02 2.10 -6.45
N PHE A 123 8.73 2.36 -5.16
CA PHE A 123 9.64 1.98 -4.09
C PHE A 123 9.83 0.45 -4.01
N LEU A 124 8.76 -0.33 -4.19
CA LEU A 124 8.85 -1.79 -4.26
C LEU A 124 9.62 -2.28 -5.50
N ASP A 125 9.51 -1.59 -6.64
CA ASP A 125 10.32 -1.88 -7.82
C ASP A 125 11.80 -1.64 -7.54
N GLU A 126 12.14 -0.53 -6.89
CA GLU A 126 13.52 -0.19 -6.49
C GLU A 126 14.10 -1.23 -5.54
N LEU A 127 13.36 -1.60 -4.48
CA LEU A 127 13.80 -2.62 -3.53
C LEU A 127 14.00 -4.00 -4.19
N ALA A 128 13.19 -4.32 -5.18
CA ALA A 128 13.22 -5.61 -5.86
C ALA A 128 14.18 -5.66 -7.04
N THR A 129 14.85 -4.56 -7.41
CA THR A 129 15.66 -4.46 -8.65
C THR A 129 16.72 -5.56 -8.80
N LEU A 130 17.33 -5.99 -7.70
CA LEU A 130 18.37 -7.04 -7.70
C LEU A 130 17.83 -8.42 -7.32
N HIS A 131 16.52 -8.55 -7.14
CA HIS A 131 15.84 -9.75 -6.66
C HIS A 131 14.96 -10.34 -7.74
N THR A 132 15.23 -11.57 -8.16
CA THR A 132 14.51 -12.21 -9.27
C THR A 132 13.79 -13.49 -8.84
N PHE A 133 14.47 -14.39 -8.12
CA PHE A 133 13.94 -15.73 -7.79
C PHE A 133 14.12 -16.08 -6.30
N ASP A 134 14.26 -15.08 -5.47
CA ASP A 134 14.46 -15.19 -4.03
C ASP A 134 13.19 -14.82 -3.25
N ILE A 135 13.28 -14.82 -1.92
CA ILE A 135 12.15 -14.49 -1.07
C ILE A 135 11.79 -13.01 -1.20
N GLU A 136 12.73 -12.15 -1.48
CA GLU A 136 12.53 -10.71 -1.67
C GLU A 136 11.66 -10.42 -2.90
N ALA A 137 11.84 -11.16 -4.00
CA ALA A 137 10.97 -11.08 -5.16
C ALA A 137 9.52 -11.46 -4.82
N LEU A 138 9.33 -12.52 -4.02
CA LEU A 138 7.99 -12.95 -3.56
C LEU A 138 7.39 -11.95 -2.58
N LEU A 139 8.18 -11.33 -1.69
CA LEU A 139 7.73 -10.27 -0.78
C LEU A 139 7.29 -9.03 -1.55
N SER A 140 8.07 -8.62 -2.57
CA SER A 140 7.67 -7.53 -3.47
C SER A 140 6.35 -7.82 -4.17
N PHE A 141 6.21 -9.03 -4.71
CA PHE A 141 4.98 -9.47 -5.36
C PHE A 141 3.79 -9.42 -4.39
N ALA A 142 3.94 -9.96 -3.17
CA ALA A 142 2.89 -9.94 -2.14
C ALA A 142 2.44 -8.52 -1.79
N LEU A 143 3.41 -7.60 -1.57
CA LEU A 143 3.11 -6.21 -1.25
C LEU A 143 2.45 -5.46 -2.42
N LYS A 144 2.90 -5.67 -3.66
CA LYS A 144 2.25 -5.13 -4.85
C LYS A 144 0.82 -5.65 -5.02
N LEU A 145 0.60 -6.93 -4.73
CA LEU A 145 -0.74 -7.52 -4.77
C LEU A 145 -1.67 -6.87 -3.73
N LYS A 146 -1.15 -6.57 -2.51
CA LYS A 146 -1.87 -5.81 -1.49
C LYS A 146 -2.21 -4.39 -1.95
N LEU A 147 -1.30 -3.70 -2.66
CA LEU A 147 -1.59 -2.38 -3.24
C LEU A 147 -2.70 -2.46 -4.31
N LEU A 148 -2.69 -3.47 -5.17
CA LEU A 148 -3.75 -3.69 -6.16
C LEU A 148 -5.09 -4.02 -5.50
N GLN A 149 -5.09 -4.82 -4.44
CA GLN A 149 -6.29 -5.08 -3.64
C GLN A 149 -6.85 -3.78 -3.07
N ARG A 150 -6.00 -2.92 -2.48
CA ARG A 150 -6.42 -1.61 -1.99
C ARG A 150 -7.00 -0.75 -3.12
N LYS A 151 -6.34 -0.72 -4.29
CA LYS A 151 -6.84 0.00 -5.46
C LYS A 151 -8.22 -0.49 -5.90
N SER A 152 -8.47 -1.80 -5.87
CA SER A 152 -9.74 -2.38 -6.31
C SER A 152 -10.93 -2.01 -5.42
N LEU A 153 -10.69 -1.58 -4.18
CA LEU A 153 -11.73 -1.07 -3.27
C LEU A 153 -12.23 0.34 -3.66
N PHE A 154 -11.49 1.08 -4.49
CA PHE A 154 -11.89 2.41 -4.96
C PHE A 154 -12.69 2.31 -6.25
N THR A 155 -13.80 1.59 -6.24
CA THR A 155 -14.72 1.55 -7.37
C THR A 155 -15.70 2.72 -7.30
N ARG A 156 -16.16 3.18 -8.46
CA ARG A 156 -17.18 4.24 -8.54
C ARG A 156 -18.49 3.81 -7.88
N GLU A 157 -18.80 2.52 -7.92
CA GLU A 157 -20.00 1.93 -7.35
C GLU A 157 -19.97 1.98 -5.82
N GLU A 158 -18.86 1.55 -5.22
CA GLU A 158 -18.66 1.60 -3.76
C GLU A 158 -18.60 3.06 -3.25
N GLY A 159 -17.91 3.94 -3.97
CA GLY A 159 -17.88 5.36 -3.64
C GLY A 159 -19.27 6.01 -3.67
N ASN A 160 -20.10 5.67 -4.66
CA ASN A 160 -21.49 6.16 -4.74
C ASN A 160 -22.39 5.56 -3.64
N ALA A 161 -22.19 4.30 -3.28
CA ALA A 161 -22.94 3.66 -2.21
C ALA A 161 -22.63 4.29 -0.84
N GLU A 162 -21.33 4.53 -0.55
CA GLU A 162 -20.90 5.18 0.68
C GLU A 162 -21.35 6.64 0.74
N PHE A 163 -21.29 7.38 -0.36
CA PHE A 163 -21.80 8.75 -0.46
C PHE A 163 -23.31 8.79 -0.11
N LYS A 164 -24.11 7.90 -0.71
CA LYS A 164 -25.55 7.80 -0.40
C LYS A 164 -25.81 7.49 1.07
N ARG A 165 -25.02 6.59 1.65
CA ARG A 165 -25.11 6.25 3.08
C ARG A 165 -24.83 7.45 3.98
N LEU A 166 -23.74 8.16 3.73
CA LEU A 166 -23.37 9.36 4.50
C LEU A 166 -24.40 10.47 4.33
N PHE A 167 -24.88 10.69 3.12
CA PHE A 167 -25.90 11.71 2.84
C PHE A 167 -27.23 11.40 3.54
N SER A 168 -27.67 10.14 3.56
CA SER A 168 -28.88 9.74 4.28
C SER A 168 -28.73 9.91 5.80
N ASN A 169 -27.56 9.64 6.37
CA ASN A 169 -27.30 9.86 7.80
C ASN A 169 -27.41 11.35 8.17
N ILE A 170 -26.78 12.22 7.36
CA ILE A 170 -26.86 13.68 7.57
C ILE A 170 -28.32 14.17 7.46
N GLN A 171 -29.09 13.70 6.48
CA GLN A 171 -30.51 14.04 6.37
C GLN A 171 -31.31 13.61 7.61
N THR A 172 -31.01 12.43 8.15
CA THR A 172 -31.69 11.92 9.34
C THR A 172 -31.31 12.74 10.58
N GLU A 173 -30.06 13.16 10.73
CA GLU A 173 -29.63 14.02 11.83
C GLU A 173 -30.26 15.42 11.75
N ILE A 174 -30.39 15.99 10.55
CA ILE A 174 -31.05 17.30 10.34
C ILE A 174 -32.55 17.19 10.63
N ALA A 175 -33.18 16.07 10.29
CA ALA A 175 -34.65 15.88 10.53
C ALA A 175 -34.98 15.62 12.00
N ASN A 176 -34.01 15.20 12.81
CA ASN A 176 -34.17 14.90 14.24
C ASN A 176 -33.76 16.07 15.17
N ASN A 177 -33.30 17.18 14.63
CA ASN A 177 -33.03 18.45 15.33
C ASN A 177 -34.05 19.53 14.94
#